data_e1280bfdfbf3fe644490b95d24547b4f
#
_entry.id   e1280bfdfbf3fe644490b95d24547b4f
#
_cell.length_a   1.000
_cell.length_b   1.000
_cell.length_c   1.000
_cell.angle_alpha   90.00
_cell.angle_beta   90.00
_cell.angle_gamma   90.00
#
_symmetry.space_group_name_H-M   'P 1'
#
loop_
_entity.id
_entity.type
_entity.pdbx_description
1 polymer ?
#
loop_
_entity_poly.entity_id
_entity_poly.type
_entity_poly.pdbx_seq_one_letter_code
_entity_poly.pdbx_strand_id
1 'polypeptide(L)'
;MKKKVIITTIAAFLFILFSVGAIIFTIGKTANTQTNIQLERTSSDIEHALYYASFAANSHNTQSWKVNLDPKQKRLGGFLNNKRSLNVVDPNNRELYISIGCYIQSLKKSFEAYGYNVSISNIAPSKENKYQVVLINYQKLKNNKINNKQLDIIQKRHTDKRKFQKKPINRTVVSSLIKKYDNVYYYAKGSKTFKYLQKGSLAAAAKQYKSQDFLKEQGKWLRFSNQEAEKKQDGISGDMLGLNPIIKTFYYLTSNHKNATSNNFVKQSKNTLINQVENCAGFFVITGEQNISKWIAVGEKSQAFWYDCVRNNIAVQPISAMIEIPSYNQKLQQNLGKSQPVQLILRVGYVNSYGKNVGPRRNLKDYITVKK
;
A
#
# COMPACT_ATOMS: atom_id res chain seq x y z
N MET A 1 56.45 21.15 12.07
CA MET A 1 55.79 20.33 11.04
C MET A 1 54.73 19.39 11.59
N LYS A 2 54.98 18.50 12.54
CA LYS A 2 54.01 17.49 13.05
C LYS A 2 52.65 18.06 13.52
N LYS A 3 52.60 19.17 14.28
CA LYS A 3 51.37 19.79 14.75
C LYS A 3 50.48 20.31 13.60
N LYS A 4 51.04 20.94 12.56
CA LYS A 4 50.27 21.41 11.40
C LYS A 4 49.66 20.23 10.62
N VAL A 5 50.37 19.14 10.42
CA VAL A 5 49.86 17.93 9.76
C VAL A 5 48.72 17.33 10.54
N ILE A 6 48.80 17.22 11.87
CA ILE A 6 47.73 16.70 12.71
C ILE A 6 46.49 17.58 12.61
N ILE A 7 46.61 18.90 12.69
CA ILE A 7 45.49 19.84 12.57
C ILE A 7 44.80 19.73 11.21
N THR A 8 45.59 19.67 10.12
CA THR A 8 45.06 19.51 8.76
C THR A 8 44.35 18.16 8.58
N THR A 9 44.87 17.08 9.14
CA THR A 9 44.21 15.76 9.09
C THR A 9 42.90 15.76 9.86
N ILE A 10 42.84 16.36 11.04
CA ILE A 10 41.60 16.49 11.82
C ILE A 10 40.57 17.35 11.09
N ALA A 11 41.00 18.50 10.52
CA ALA A 11 40.11 19.36 9.74
C ALA A 11 39.54 18.65 8.50
N ALA A 12 40.37 17.91 7.77
CA ALA A 12 39.93 17.11 6.62
C ALA A 12 38.94 16.02 7.05
N PHE A 13 39.20 15.33 8.15
CA PHE A 13 38.28 14.30 8.68
C PHE A 13 36.92 14.92 9.10
N LEU A 14 36.91 16.05 9.80
CA LEU A 14 35.70 16.76 10.17
C LEU A 14 34.92 17.25 8.95
N PHE A 15 35.61 17.74 7.93
CA PHE A 15 34.99 18.14 6.66
C PHE A 15 34.33 16.97 5.93
N ILE A 16 34.97 15.80 5.90
CA ILE A 16 34.41 14.56 5.34
C ILE A 16 33.15 14.15 6.14
N LEU A 17 33.23 14.14 7.47
CA LEU A 17 32.08 13.80 8.31
C LEU A 17 30.92 14.76 8.10
N PHE A 18 31.20 16.07 8.01
CA PHE A 18 30.17 17.08 7.73
C PHE A 18 29.55 16.88 6.33
N SER A 19 30.37 16.62 5.32
CA SER A 19 29.91 16.37 3.94
C SER A 19 29.02 15.10 3.87
N VAL A 20 29.44 14.01 4.50
CA VAL A 20 28.63 12.78 4.59
C VAL A 20 27.34 13.05 5.34
N GLY A 21 27.39 13.77 6.45
CA GLY A 21 26.20 14.18 7.21
C GLY A 21 25.24 15.02 6.37
N ALA A 22 25.73 15.97 5.59
CA ALA A 22 24.93 16.79 4.69
C ALA A 22 24.25 15.95 3.57
N ILE A 23 24.97 15.00 3.00
CA ILE A 23 24.44 14.06 1.99
C ILE A 23 23.32 13.21 2.60
N ILE A 24 23.53 12.62 3.78
CA ILE A 24 22.52 11.82 4.48
C ILE A 24 21.29 12.70 4.82
N PHE A 25 21.51 13.92 5.28
CA PHE A 25 20.44 14.85 5.60
C PHE A 25 19.60 15.22 4.36
N THR A 26 20.24 15.50 3.23
CA THR A 26 19.53 15.93 2.02
C THR A 26 18.83 14.80 1.28
N ILE A 27 19.48 13.65 1.12
CA ILE A 27 18.96 12.50 0.37
C ILE A 27 18.09 11.62 1.26
N GLY A 28 18.51 11.39 2.51
CA GLY A 28 17.86 10.49 3.45
C GLY A 28 16.60 11.05 4.11
N LYS A 29 16.37 12.38 4.09
CA LYS A 29 15.16 12.98 4.63
C LYS A 29 13.90 12.44 3.95
N THR A 30 12.78 12.39 4.67
CA THR A 30 11.49 11.98 4.11
C THR A 30 11.10 12.88 2.93
N ALA A 31 10.66 12.26 1.84
CA ALA A 31 10.17 12.99 0.66
C ALA A 31 8.91 13.81 1.02
N ASN A 32 8.80 15.00 0.43
CA ASN A 32 7.66 15.89 0.63
C ASN A 32 6.48 15.51 -0.29
N THR A 33 5.94 14.31 -0.09
CA THR A 33 4.92 13.75 -0.99
C THR A 33 3.48 14.04 -0.57
N GLN A 34 3.23 14.36 0.70
CA GLN A 34 1.87 14.61 1.21
C GLN A 34 1.44 16.06 1.10
N THR A 35 2.38 16.99 1.10
CA THR A 35 2.10 18.43 0.96
C THR A 35 1.76 18.82 -0.47
N ASN A 36 1.99 17.95 -1.45
CA ASN A 36 1.61 18.19 -2.84
C ASN A 36 0.10 18.15 -3.07
N ILE A 37 -0.67 17.63 -2.11
CA ILE A 37 -2.12 17.73 -2.09
C ILE A 37 -2.45 18.87 -1.12
N GLN A 38 -2.22 20.08 -1.57
CA GLN A 38 -2.67 21.28 -0.85
C GLN A 38 -4.20 21.29 -0.91
N LEU A 39 -4.80 20.99 0.22
CA LEU A 39 -6.19 21.30 0.47
C LEU A 39 -6.20 22.80 0.79
N GLU A 40 -6.52 23.61 -0.21
CA GLU A 40 -6.74 25.03 0.02
C GLU A 40 -7.84 25.18 1.09
N ARG A 41 -7.77 26.23 1.91
CA ARG A 41 -8.79 26.50 2.93
C ARG A 41 -10.19 26.67 2.32
N THR A 42 -10.27 26.91 1.02
CA THR A 42 -11.48 27.06 0.21
C THR A 42 -11.97 25.76 -0.42
N SER A 43 -11.22 24.65 -0.29
CA SER A 43 -11.65 23.34 -0.82
C SER A 43 -12.92 22.85 -0.14
N SER A 44 -13.82 22.27 -0.92
CA SER A 44 -15.08 21.74 -0.40
C SER A 44 -14.85 20.48 0.46
N ASP A 45 -15.80 20.18 1.37
CA ASP A 45 -15.80 18.93 2.13
C ASP A 45 -15.67 17.69 1.22
N ILE A 46 -16.22 17.79 -0.02
CA ILE A 46 -16.15 16.70 -1.02
C ILE A 46 -14.71 16.49 -1.51
N GLU A 47 -13.98 17.57 -1.80
CA GLU A 47 -12.58 17.49 -2.22
C GLU A 47 -11.71 16.96 -1.08
N HIS A 48 -11.95 17.38 0.15
CA HIS A 48 -11.30 16.83 1.33
C HIS A 48 -11.59 15.33 1.48
N ALA A 49 -12.84 14.90 1.34
CA ALA A 49 -13.21 13.49 1.42
C ALA A 49 -12.56 12.66 0.30
N LEU A 50 -12.49 13.19 -0.91
CA LEU A 50 -11.79 12.56 -2.05
C LEU A 50 -10.27 12.47 -1.82
N TYR A 51 -9.67 13.48 -1.19
CA TYR A 51 -8.28 13.43 -0.77
C TYR A 51 -8.03 12.28 0.21
N TYR A 52 -8.81 12.19 1.30
CA TYR A 52 -8.68 11.10 2.26
C TYR A 52 -8.95 9.73 1.62
N ALA A 53 -9.88 9.64 0.67
CA ALA A 53 -10.12 8.41 -0.08
C ALA A 53 -8.86 7.93 -0.82
N SER A 54 -8.00 8.83 -1.28
CA SER A 54 -6.75 8.49 -1.98
C SER A 54 -5.75 7.69 -1.13
N PHE A 55 -5.89 7.68 0.19
CA PHE A 55 -5.06 6.86 1.09
C PHE A 55 -5.44 5.38 1.07
N ALA A 56 -6.33 4.92 0.20
CA ALA A 56 -6.68 3.53 0.01
C ALA A 56 -5.45 2.65 -0.31
N ALA A 57 -5.50 1.39 0.14
CA ALA A 57 -4.53 0.39 -0.26
C ALA A 57 -4.65 0.09 -1.76
N ASN A 58 -3.52 -0.08 -2.43
CA ASN A 58 -3.50 -0.46 -3.84
C ASN A 58 -2.14 -1.06 -4.22
N SER A 59 -2.14 -1.94 -5.22
CA SER A 59 -0.93 -2.62 -5.68
C SER A 59 0.09 -1.63 -6.21
N HIS A 60 1.35 -1.78 -5.77
CA HIS A 60 2.51 -0.95 -6.12
C HIS A 60 2.29 0.57 -6.01
N ASN A 61 1.28 1.01 -5.25
CA ASN A 61 0.86 2.41 -5.18
C ASN A 61 0.58 3.02 -6.55
N THR A 62 0.01 2.22 -7.46
CA THR A 62 -0.35 2.63 -8.82
C THR A 62 -1.49 3.63 -8.86
N GLN A 63 -2.38 3.61 -7.86
CA GLN A 63 -3.56 4.49 -7.78
C GLN A 63 -4.39 4.45 -9.07
N SER A 64 -4.83 3.24 -9.43
CA SER A 64 -5.44 2.91 -10.74
C SER A 64 -6.90 3.35 -10.90
N TRP A 65 -7.36 4.30 -10.10
CA TRP A 65 -8.72 4.84 -10.16
C TRP A 65 -8.79 6.16 -10.93
N LYS A 66 -9.97 6.41 -11.49
CA LYS A 66 -10.46 7.70 -11.98
C LYS A 66 -11.85 7.93 -11.42
N VAL A 67 -12.21 9.19 -11.23
CA VAL A 67 -13.49 9.59 -10.66
C VAL A 67 -14.11 10.68 -11.52
N ASN A 68 -15.39 10.51 -11.88
CA ASN A 68 -16.20 11.57 -12.44
C ASN A 68 -17.15 12.07 -11.37
N LEU A 69 -16.99 13.32 -10.97
CA LEU A 69 -17.84 14.00 -9.99
C LEU A 69 -18.92 14.80 -10.72
N ASP A 70 -20.18 14.52 -10.43
CA ASP A 70 -21.34 15.31 -10.84
C ASP A 70 -21.95 15.99 -9.59
N PRO A 71 -21.57 17.24 -9.30
CA PRO A 71 -22.04 17.94 -8.11
C PRO A 71 -23.54 18.23 -8.15
N LYS A 72 -24.12 18.46 -9.36
CA LYS A 72 -25.52 18.77 -9.55
C LYS A 72 -26.42 17.57 -9.17
N GLN A 73 -25.98 16.37 -9.57
CA GLN A 73 -26.67 15.11 -9.25
C GLN A 73 -26.22 14.51 -7.92
N LYS A 74 -25.27 15.12 -7.21
CA LYS A 74 -24.66 14.59 -5.98
C LYS A 74 -24.16 13.15 -6.17
N ARG A 75 -23.40 12.92 -7.25
CA ARG A 75 -23.02 11.60 -7.74
C ARG A 75 -21.56 11.53 -8.11
N LEU A 76 -20.95 10.37 -7.86
CA LEU A 76 -19.62 10.01 -8.30
C LEU A 76 -19.67 8.74 -9.15
N GLY A 77 -19.02 8.74 -10.31
CA GLY A 77 -18.70 7.53 -11.07
C GLY A 77 -17.25 7.13 -10.84
N GLY A 78 -17.00 5.87 -10.45
CA GLY A 78 -15.65 5.33 -10.31
C GLY A 78 -15.28 4.49 -11.52
N PHE A 79 -14.07 4.72 -12.06
CA PHE A 79 -13.57 4.10 -13.28
C PHE A 79 -12.17 3.51 -13.07
N LEU A 80 -11.87 2.44 -13.83
CA LEU A 80 -10.52 1.90 -13.93
C LEU A 80 -9.63 2.80 -14.79
N ASN A 81 -8.37 2.93 -14.38
CA ASN A 81 -7.31 3.51 -15.20
C ASN A 81 -6.36 2.40 -15.67
N ASN A 82 -6.66 1.77 -16.79
CA ASN A 82 -5.88 0.66 -17.31
C ASN A 82 -4.44 1.02 -17.71
N LYS A 83 -4.13 2.30 -17.92
CA LYS A 83 -2.74 2.74 -18.12
C LYS A 83 -1.86 2.53 -16.88
N ARG A 84 -2.48 2.21 -15.75
CA ARG A 84 -1.83 1.99 -14.46
C ARG A 84 -2.00 0.54 -13.93
N SER A 85 -2.37 -0.39 -14.80
CA SER A 85 -2.43 -1.82 -14.50
C SER A 85 -1.03 -2.45 -14.45
N LEU A 86 -0.95 -3.62 -13.84
CA LEU A 86 0.25 -4.44 -13.68
C LEU A 86 0.09 -5.69 -14.56
N ASN A 87 0.41 -5.57 -15.83
CA ASN A 87 0.05 -6.59 -16.82
C ASN A 87 0.82 -7.91 -16.68
N VAL A 88 2.00 -7.88 -16.08
CA VAL A 88 2.83 -9.06 -15.82
C VAL A 88 2.46 -9.72 -14.49
N VAL A 89 2.33 -8.92 -13.44
CA VAL A 89 2.02 -9.41 -12.08
C VAL A 89 0.54 -9.78 -11.94
N ASP A 90 -0.34 -9.01 -12.56
CA ASP A 90 -1.79 -9.10 -12.42
C ASP A 90 -2.50 -9.15 -13.80
N PRO A 91 -2.22 -10.18 -14.63
CA PRO A 91 -2.74 -10.26 -16.01
C PRO A 91 -4.27 -10.31 -16.08
N ASN A 92 -4.93 -10.76 -15.02
CA ASN A 92 -6.38 -10.82 -14.90
C ASN A 92 -7.01 -9.59 -14.25
N ASN A 93 -6.20 -8.58 -13.88
CA ASN A 93 -6.62 -7.38 -13.16
C ASN A 93 -7.29 -7.66 -11.78
N ARG A 94 -7.04 -8.82 -11.17
CA ARG A 94 -7.58 -9.19 -9.86
C ARG A 94 -7.18 -8.18 -8.78
N GLU A 95 -5.89 -7.83 -8.72
CA GLU A 95 -5.37 -6.86 -7.75
C GLU A 95 -5.81 -5.44 -8.08
N LEU A 96 -5.98 -5.13 -9.36
CA LEU A 96 -6.58 -3.88 -9.81
C LEU A 96 -7.99 -3.71 -9.22
N TYR A 97 -8.87 -4.72 -9.37
CA TYR A 97 -10.23 -4.67 -8.83
C TYR A 97 -10.26 -4.66 -7.30
N ILE A 98 -9.39 -5.41 -6.63
CA ILE A 98 -9.21 -5.33 -5.16
C ILE A 98 -8.79 -3.91 -4.74
N SER A 99 -7.88 -3.28 -5.47
CA SER A 99 -7.45 -1.90 -5.21
C SER A 99 -8.59 -0.89 -5.38
N ILE A 100 -9.47 -1.09 -6.36
CA ILE A 100 -10.68 -0.28 -6.53
C ILE A 100 -11.64 -0.49 -5.35
N GLY A 101 -11.86 -1.72 -4.90
CA GLY A 101 -12.66 -2.00 -3.71
C GLY A 101 -12.10 -1.31 -2.46
N CYS A 102 -10.78 -1.32 -2.27
CA CYS A 102 -10.14 -0.54 -1.22
C CYS A 102 -10.43 0.96 -1.34
N TYR A 103 -10.39 1.51 -2.56
CA TYR A 103 -10.70 2.92 -2.80
C TYR A 103 -12.16 3.24 -2.50
N ILE A 104 -13.11 2.40 -2.93
CA ILE A 104 -14.55 2.55 -2.64
C ILE A 104 -14.81 2.60 -1.14
N GLN A 105 -14.25 1.67 -0.38
CA GLN A 105 -14.39 1.64 1.08
C GLN A 105 -13.74 2.86 1.75
N SER A 106 -12.57 3.29 1.26
CA SER A 106 -11.91 4.49 1.75
C SER A 106 -12.74 5.74 1.47
N LEU A 107 -13.31 5.84 0.27
CA LEU A 107 -14.20 6.93 -0.13
C LEU A 107 -15.46 6.95 0.76
N LYS A 108 -16.12 5.81 0.95
CA LYS A 108 -17.26 5.70 1.86
C LYS A 108 -16.93 6.25 3.24
N LYS A 109 -15.81 5.77 3.84
CA LYS A 109 -15.42 6.18 5.19
C LYS A 109 -14.99 7.63 5.30
N SER A 110 -14.38 8.20 4.26
CA SER A 110 -14.03 9.62 4.24
C SER A 110 -15.25 10.52 4.08
N PHE A 111 -16.20 10.16 3.21
CA PHE A 111 -17.46 10.88 3.07
C PHE A 111 -18.29 10.83 4.36
N GLU A 112 -18.42 9.65 4.97
CA GLU A 112 -19.07 9.49 6.28
C GLU A 112 -18.41 10.37 7.35
N ALA A 113 -17.07 10.48 7.34
CA ALA A 113 -16.34 11.32 8.29
C ALA A 113 -16.61 12.82 8.10
N TYR A 114 -16.90 13.25 6.87
CA TYR A 114 -17.36 14.61 6.55
C TYR A 114 -18.88 14.80 6.67
N GLY A 115 -19.60 13.82 7.22
CA GLY A 115 -21.04 13.92 7.48
C GLY A 115 -21.91 13.73 6.26
N TYR A 116 -21.48 12.92 5.30
CA TYR A 116 -22.31 12.49 4.18
C TYR A 116 -22.81 11.06 4.38
N ASN A 117 -24.06 10.81 4.02
CA ASN A 117 -24.55 9.47 3.75
C ASN A 117 -24.16 9.08 2.32
N VAL A 118 -23.80 7.82 2.12
CA VAL A 118 -23.30 7.31 0.83
C VAL A 118 -24.02 6.02 0.48
N SER A 119 -24.63 5.97 -0.69
CA SER A 119 -25.13 4.73 -1.28
C SER A 119 -24.26 4.31 -2.46
N ILE A 120 -23.89 3.03 -2.49
CA ILE A 120 -22.95 2.48 -3.46
C ILE A 120 -23.67 1.44 -4.30
N SER A 121 -23.58 1.57 -5.62
CA SER A 121 -24.05 0.60 -6.60
C SER A 121 -22.86 0.14 -7.44
N ASN A 122 -22.51 -1.14 -7.32
CA ASN A 122 -21.52 -1.75 -8.19
C ASN A 122 -22.10 -1.91 -9.58
N ILE A 123 -21.35 -1.52 -10.59
CA ILE A 123 -21.76 -1.59 -11.99
C ILE A 123 -20.94 -2.69 -12.67
N ALA A 124 -21.62 -3.63 -13.30
CA ALA A 124 -20.95 -4.59 -14.16
C ALA A 124 -20.40 -3.85 -15.39
N PRO A 125 -19.14 -4.12 -15.80
CA PRO A 125 -18.62 -3.60 -17.06
C PRO A 125 -19.54 -3.93 -18.22
N SER A 126 -19.93 -2.93 -19.02
CA SER A 126 -20.71 -3.08 -20.24
C SER A 126 -19.93 -2.63 -21.46
N LYS A 127 -20.46 -2.89 -22.68
CA LYS A 127 -19.83 -2.39 -23.93
C LYS A 127 -19.72 -0.86 -23.93
N GLU A 128 -20.70 -0.17 -23.34
CA GLU A 128 -20.77 1.28 -23.29
C GLU A 128 -19.93 1.87 -22.13
N ASN A 129 -19.84 1.17 -21.01
CA ASN A 129 -19.16 1.59 -19.79
C ASN A 129 -18.08 0.60 -19.33
N LYS A 130 -17.24 0.17 -20.27
CA LYS A 130 -16.22 -0.85 -20.04
C LYS A 130 -15.32 -0.64 -18.81
N TYR A 131 -15.13 0.60 -18.39
CA TYR A 131 -14.22 0.96 -17.30
C TYR A 131 -14.93 1.49 -16.07
N GLN A 132 -16.26 1.73 -16.13
CA GLN A 132 -17.01 2.14 -14.95
C GLN A 132 -17.35 0.90 -14.12
N VAL A 133 -17.00 0.94 -12.84
CA VAL A 133 -17.18 -0.20 -11.94
C VAL A 133 -18.05 0.13 -10.75
N VAL A 134 -18.32 1.42 -10.49
CA VAL A 134 -19.14 1.84 -9.37
C VAL A 134 -19.84 3.16 -9.65
N LEU A 135 -21.05 3.29 -9.12
CA LEU A 135 -21.79 4.54 -8.99
C LEU A 135 -22.05 4.80 -7.51
N ILE A 136 -21.78 6.03 -7.08
CA ILE A 136 -21.90 6.43 -5.69
C ILE A 136 -22.75 7.69 -5.64
N ASN A 137 -23.87 7.62 -4.92
CA ASN A 137 -24.65 8.81 -4.60
C ASN A 137 -24.32 9.25 -3.18
N TYR A 138 -24.27 10.55 -2.94
CA TYR A 138 -23.95 11.11 -1.64
C TYR A 138 -24.93 12.21 -1.25
N GLN A 139 -25.22 12.32 0.05
CA GLN A 139 -26.11 13.32 0.60
C GLN A 139 -25.55 13.84 1.92
N LYS A 140 -25.42 15.17 2.04
CA LYS A 140 -25.00 15.81 3.29
C LYS A 140 -26.06 15.60 4.35
N LEU A 141 -25.66 15.13 5.53
CA LEU A 141 -26.55 14.99 6.69
C LEU A 141 -26.63 16.32 7.43
N LYS A 142 -27.82 16.63 7.99
CA LYS A 142 -28.01 17.82 8.83
C LYS A 142 -27.23 17.65 10.15
N ASN A 143 -26.60 18.71 10.62
CA ASN A 143 -25.97 18.80 11.96
C ASN A 143 -24.83 17.82 12.27
N ASN A 144 -24.12 17.31 11.26
CA ASN A 144 -23.01 16.40 11.48
C ASN A 144 -21.68 17.14 11.63
N LYS A 145 -20.96 16.79 12.71
CA LYS A 145 -19.57 17.24 12.95
C LYS A 145 -18.58 16.34 12.22
N ILE A 146 -17.46 16.91 11.78
CA ILE A 146 -16.37 16.14 11.13
C ILE A 146 -15.80 15.14 12.13
N ASN A 147 -15.71 13.88 11.73
CA ASN A 147 -15.11 12.80 12.53
C ASN A 147 -13.59 12.72 12.29
N ASN A 148 -12.84 13.58 12.97
CA ASN A 148 -11.38 13.62 12.87
C ASN A 148 -10.70 12.32 13.28
N LYS A 149 -11.27 11.54 14.22
CA LYS A 149 -10.73 10.22 14.60
C LYS A 149 -10.75 9.23 13.43
N GLN A 150 -11.83 9.25 12.64
CA GLN A 150 -11.93 8.41 11.45
C GLN A 150 -10.95 8.86 10.36
N LEU A 151 -10.79 10.18 10.15
CA LEU A 151 -9.84 10.74 9.19
C LEU A 151 -8.39 10.39 9.56
N ASP A 152 -8.04 10.46 10.85
CA ASP A 152 -6.73 10.05 11.36
C ASP A 152 -6.43 8.57 11.08
N ILE A 153 -7.40 7.68 11.26
CA ILE A 153 -7.26 6.25 10.93
C ILE A 153 -7.06 6.04 9.43
N ILE A 154 -7.81 6.74 8.59
CA ILE A 154 -7.65 6.68 7.13
C ILE A 154 -6.24 7.11 6.73
N GLN A 155 -5.76 8.23 7.27
CA GLN A 155 -4.45 8.79 6.97
C GLN A 155 -3.30 7.93 7.51
N LYS A 156 -3.45 7.32 8.69
CA LYS A 156 -2.45 6.44 9.28
C LYS A 156 -2.31 5.09 8.55
N ARG A 157 -3.35 4.62 7.86
CA ARG A 157 -3.27 3.34 7.16
C ARG A 157 -2.17 3.37 6.09
N HIS A 158 -1.20 2.52 6.23
CA HIS A 158 -0.11 2.32 5.26
C HIS A 158 0.38 0.87 5.24
N THR A 159 1.03 0.47 4.16
CA THR A 159 1.81 -0.77 4.10
C THR A 159 3.11 -0.56 4.85
N ASP A 160 3.33 -1.35 5.90
CA ASP A 160 4.54 -1.28 6.70
C ASP A 160 5.51 -2.39 6.31
N LYS A 161 6.60 -2.01 5.67
CA LYS A 161 7.65 -2.94 5.20
C LYS A 161 8.80 -3.11 6.18
N ARG A 162 8.75 -2.46 7.34
CA ARG A 162 9.76 -2.58 8.40
C ARG A 162 9.74 -3.96 9.04
N LYS A 163 10.75 -4.25 9.83
CA LYS A 163 10.79 -5.42 10.72
C LYS A 163 9.73 -5.25 11.80
N PHE A 164 8.86 -6.27 12.00
CA PHE A 164 7.87 -6.29 13.07
C PHE A 164 8.42 -6.98 14.31
N GLN A 165 7.85 -6.67 15.46
CA GLN A 165 8.13 -7.37 16.71
C GLN A 165 7.67 -8.84 16.60
N LYS A 166 8.40 -9.73 17.28
CA LYS A 166 8.03 -11.16 17.36
C LYS A 166 6.91 -11.41 18.37
N LYS A 167 6.47 -10.38 19.10
CA LYS A 167 5.37 -10.45 20.08
C LYS A 167 4.08 -10.90 19.39
N PRO A 168 3.37 -11.91 19.91
CA PRO A 168 2.09 -12.34 19.34
C PRO A 168 1.05 -11.23 19.44
N ILE A 169 0.12 -11.20 18.48
CA ILE A 169 -1.04 -10.32 18.54
C ILE A 169 -1.95 -10.81 19.67
N ASN A 170 -2.55 -9.88 20.41
CA ASN A 170 -3.49 -10.18 21.46
C ASN A 170 -4.63 -11.09 20.94
N ARG A 171 -4.88 -12.21 21.63
CA ARG A 171 -5.87 -13.21 21.21
C ARG A 171 -7.28 -12.64 21.11
N THR A 172 -7.67 -11.77 22.04
CA THR A 172 -8.98 -11.09 22.02
C THR A 172 -9.14 -10.24 20.76
N VAL A 173 -8.10 -9.50 20.39
CA VAL A 173 -8.11 -8.68 19.15
C VAL A 173 -8.21 -9.58 17.92
N VAL A 174 -7.43 -10.66 17.84
CA VAL A 174 -7.51 -11.63 16.72
C VAL A 174 -8.91 -12.21 16.61
N SER A 175 -9.49 -12.69 17.73
CA SER A 175 -10.84 -13.26 17.75
C SER A 175 -11.91 -12.28 17.34
N SER A 176 -11.81 -11.02 17.79
CA SER A 176 -12.71 -9.94 17.39
C SER A 176 -12.64 -9.65 15.88
N LEU A 177 -11.43 -9.58 15.31
CA LEU A 177 -11.24 -9.38 13.88
C LEU A 177 -11.82 -10.53 13.05
N ILE A 178 -11.54 -11.78 13.42
CA ILE A 178 -12.07 -12.97 12.72
C ILE A 178 -13.60 -13.04 12.81
N LYS A 179 -14.17 -12.74 13.98
CA LYS A 179 -15.63 -12.74 14.17
C LYS A 179 -16.31 -11.65 13.35
N LYS A 180 -15.66 -10.50 13.17
CA LYS A 180 -16.23 -9.33 12.46
C LYS A 180 -16.21 -9.50 10.94
N TYR A 181 -15.25 -10.25 10.42
CA TYR A 181 -15.01 -10.33 8.96
C TYR A 181 -15.05 -11.79 8.49
N ASP A 182 -16.06 -12.12 7.71
CA ASP A 182 -16.17 -13.42 7.06
C ASP A 182 -14.99 -13.67 6.12
N ASN A 183 -14.55 -14.94 6.05
CA ASN A 183 -13.47 -15.35 5.17
C ASN A 183 -12.11 -14.70 5.46
N VAL A 184 -11.90 -14.30 6.73
CA VAL A 184 -10.62 -13.82 7.27
C VAL A 184 -10.10 -14.85 8.28
N TYR A 185 -8.87 -15.30 8.11
CA TYR A 185 -8.26 -16.35 8.92
C TYR A 185 -6.90 -15.88 9.43
N TYR A 186 -6.57 -16.26 10.68
CA TYR A 186 -5.28 -15.92 11.28
C TYR A 186 -4.44 -17.17 11.51
N TYR A 187 -3.17 -17.07 11.13
CA TYR A 187 -2.16 -18.11 11.35
C TYR A 187 -1.00 -17.54 12.15
N ALA A 188 -0.98 -17.86 13.43
CA ALA A 188 0.02 -17.39 14.37
C ALA A 188 1.41 -17.94 14.02
N LYS A 189 2.45 -17.15 14.29
CA LYS A 189 3.85 -17.57 14.18
C LYS A 189 4.06 -18.92 14.92
N GLY A 190 4.79 -19.82 14.28
CA GLY A 190 5.09 -21.17 14.81
C GLY A 190 4.09 -22.24 14.39
N SER A 191 2.86 -21.91 13.96
CA SER A 191 1.90 -22.92 13.48
C SER A 191 2.37 -23.58 12.17
N LYS A 192 1.87 -24.79 11.89
CA LYS A 192 2.16 -25.52 10.65
C LYS A 192 1.82 -24.68 9.41
N THR A 193 0.66 -24.03 9.41
CA THR A 193 0.19 -23.19 8.31
C THR A 193 1.02 -21.91 8.19
N PHE A 194 1.41 -21.30 9.29
CA PHE A 194 2.35 -20.16 9.23
C PHE A 194 3.64 -20.56 8.53
N LYS A 195 4.27 -21.69 8.90
CA LYS A 195 5.49 -22.20 8.27
C LYS A 195 5.31 -22.48 6.78
N TYR A 196 4.14 -23.02 6.39
CA TYR A 196 3.79 -23.22 4.98
C TYR A 196 3.71 -21.91 4.20
N LEU A 197 3.00 -20.91 4.72
CA LEU A 197 2.87 -19.59 4.10
C LEU A 197 4.21 -18.87 4.02
N GLN A 198 5.03 -18.96 5.07
CA GLN A 198 6.36 -18.36 5.11
C GLN A 198 7.29 -18.95 4.03
N LYS A 199 7.43 -20.30 4.01
CA LYS A 199 8.28 -20.98 3.02
C LYS A 199 7.74 -20.79 1.60
N GLY A 200 6.43 -20.90 1.41
CA GLY A 200 5.78 -20.72 0.12
C GLY A 200 5.96 -19.30 -0.43
N SER A 201 5.83 -18.27 0.42
CA SER A 201 6.07 -16.88 0.01
C SER A 201 7.50 -16.64 -0.48
N LEU A 202 8.50 -17.19 0.22
CA LEU A 202 9.91 -17.09 -0.19
C LEU A 202 10.18 -17.83 -1.50
N ALA A 203 9.65 -19.04 -1.65
CA ALA A 203 9.84 -19.86 -2.84
C ALA A 203 9.14 -19.24 -4.08
N ALA A 204 7.91 -18.74 -3.90
CA ALA A 204 7.17 -18.06 -4.96
C ALA A 204 7.87 -16.77 -5.39
N ALA A 205 8.31 -15.93 -4.45
CA ALA A 205 9.07 -14.73 -4.76
C ALA A 205 10.40 -15.05 -5.47
N ALA A 206 11.11 -16.10 -5.04
CA ALA A 206 12.32 -16.54 -5.73
C ALA A 206 12.06 -16.96 -7.18
N LYS A 207 10.86 -17.51 -7.48
CA LYS A 207 10.44 -17.82 -8.85
C LYS A 207 10.11 -16.55 -9.65
N GLN A 208 9.42 -15.58 -9.04
CA GLN A 208 9.14 -14.28 -9.68
C GLN A 208 10.42 -13.55 -10.06
N TYR A 209 11.41 -13.52 -9.16
CA TYR A 209 12.70 -12.85 -9.40
C TYR A 209 13.56 -13.50 -10.50
N LYS A 210 13.15 -14.64 -11.08
CA LYS A 210 13.77 -15.19 -12.29
C LYS A 210 13.20 -14.60 -13.58
N SER A 211 12.03 -13.95 -13.51
CA SER A 211 11.38 -13.33 -14.66
C SER A 211 11.89 -11.91 -14.88
N GLN A 212 12.49 -11.66 -16.03
CA GLN A 212 12.94 -10.31 -16.40
C GLN A 212 11.76 -9.34 -16.58
N ASP A 213 10.63 -9.81 -17.10
CA ASP A 213 9.45 -8.98 -17.29
C ASP A 213 8.84 -8.56 -15.96
N PHE A 214 8.80 -9.48 -14.96
CA PHE A 214 8.43 -9.15 -13.59
C PHE A 214 9.33 -8.06 -13.01
N LEU A 215 10.66 -8.21 -13.14
CA LEU A 215 11.62 -7.26 -12.60
C LEU A 215 11.51 -5.88 -13.27
N LYS A 216 11.29 -5.85 -14.59
CA LYS A 216 11.05 -4.60 -15.35
C LYS A 216 9.78 -3.90 -14.87
N GLU A 217 8.65 -4.64 -14.76
CA GLU A 217 7.39 -4.08 -14.29
C GLU A 217 7.50 -3.57 -12.84
N GLN A 218 8.11 -4.35 -11.94
CA GLN A 218 8.38 -3.92 -10.57
C GLN A 218 9.25 -2.65 -10.55
N GLY A 219 10.35 -2.63 -11.32
CA GLY A 219 11.26 -1.49 -11.43
C GLY A 219 10.58 -0.22 -11.91
N LYS A 220 9.59 -0.31 -12.81
CA LYS A 220 8.78 0.82 -13.29
C LYS A 220 8.04 1.55 -12.14
N TRP A 221 7.64 0.81 -11.10
CA TRP A 221 6.89 1.36 -9.97
C TRP A 221 7.74 1.65 -8.73
N LEU A 222 9.05 1.43 -8.77
CA LEU A 222 9.97 1.91 -7.73
C LEU A 222 10.34 3.37 -7.99
N ARG A 223 10.63 4.11 -6.92
CA ARG A 223 11.12 5.49 -6.97
C ARG A 223 12.49 5.53 -6.32
N PHE A 224 13.47 5.98 -7.08
CA PHE A 224 14.88 5.94 -6.71
C PHE A 224 15.43 7.29 -6.26
N SER A 225 14.57 8.26 -6.04
CA SER A 225 14.89 9.53 -5.39
C SER A 225 13.66 10.18 -4.78
N ASN A 226 13.88 11.11 -3.83
CA ASN A 226 12.79 11.92 -3.29
C ASN A 226 12.15 12.76 -4.40
N GLN A 227 12.98 13.39 -5.26
CA GLN A 227 12.50 14.19 -6.37
C GLN A 227 11.59 13.40 -7.32
N GLU A 228 11.96 12.14 -7.63
CA GLU A 228 11.11 11.28 -8.46
C GLU A 228 9.78 10.97 -7.77
N ALA A 229 9.79 10.62 -6.48
CA ALA A 229 8.59 10.33 -5.71
C ALA A 229 7.65 11.54 -5.63
N GLU A 230 8.21 12.73 -5.40
CA GLU A 230 7.49 14.01 -5.34
C GLU A 230 6.89 14.41 -6.71
N LYS A 231 7.63 14.19 -7.79
CA LYS A 231 7.18 14.51 -9.15
C LYS A 231 6.14 13.54 -9.68
N LYS A 232 6.34 12.23 -9.46
CA LYS A 232 5.44 11.16 -9.98
C LYS A 232 4.19 10.98 -9.13
N GLN A 233 4.28 11.24 -7.83
CA GLN A 233 3.19 11.12 -6.84
C GLN A 233 2.55 9.72 -6.80
N ASP A 234 3.32 8.70 -7.15
CA ASP A 234 2.91 7.30 -7.18
C ASP A 234 4.11 6.37 -6.96
N GLY A 235 3.87 5.07 -7.08
CA GLY A 235 4.91 4.06 -6.93
C GLY A 235 5.40 3.92 -5.48
N ILE A 236 6.49 3.20 -5.30
CA ILE A 236 7.05 2.83 -4.00
C ILE A 236 8.39 3.55 -3.80
N SER A 237 8.42 4.51 -2.90
CA SER A 237 9.63 5.26 -2.53
C SER A 237 10.46 4.54 -1.45
N GLY A 238 11.68 5.01 -1.21
CA GLY A 238 12.53 4.54 -0.12
C GLY A 238 11.86 4.69 1.26
N ASP A 239 11.03 5.73 1.45
CA ASP A 239 10.25 5.91 2.68
C ASP A 239 9.20 4.81 2.84
N MET A 240 8.49 4.44 1.75
CA MET A 240 7.52 3.33 1.76
C MET A 240 8.18 1.96 1.92
N LEU A 241 9.46 1.83 1.56
CA LEU A 241 10.26 0.63 1.86
C LEU A 241 10.62 0.53 3.35
N GLY A 242 10.39 1.58 4.13
CA GLY A 242 10.71 1.62 5.55
C GLY A 242 12.21 1.75 5.83
N LEU A 243 12.97 2.31 4.89
CA LEU A 243 14.40 2.52 5.01
C LEU A 243 14.67 3.71 5.96
N ASN A 244 15.63 3.53 6.87
CA ASN A 244 16.13 4.66 7.65
C ASN A 244 16.95 5.63 6.78
N PRO A 245 17.21 6.86 7.21
CA PRO A 245 17.89 7.87 6.39
C PRO A 245 19.21 7.42 5.78
N ILE A 246 20.04 6.69 6.53
CA ILE A 246 21.36 6.20 6.07
C ILE A 246 21.17 5.15 4.96
N ILE A 247 20.35 4.13 5.21
CA ILE A 247 20.10 3.05 4.24
C ILE A 247 19.37 3.61 3.00
N LYS A 248 18.45 4.56 3.18
CA LYS A 248 17.75 5.22 2.08
C LYS A 248 18.71 6.01 1.20
N THR A 249 19.64 6.76 1.81
CA THR A 249 20.69 7.47 1.07
C THR A 249 21.50 6.52 0.22
N PHE A 250 21.99 5.41 0.83
CA PHE A 250 22.73 4.39 0.11
C PHE A 250 21.91 3.75 -1.02
N TYR A 251 20.63 3.41 -0.75
CA TYR A 251 19.71 2.88 -1.76
C TYR A 251 19.55 3.83 -2.95
N TYR A 252 19.37 5.12 -2.72
CA TYR A 252 19.21 6.13 -3.79
C TYR A 252 20.50 6.42 -4.55
N LEU A 253 21.67 6.28 -3.93
CA LEU A 253 22.96 6.44 -4.61
C LEU A 253 23.34 5.23 -5.46
N THR A 254 22.93 4.02 -5.08
CA THR A 254 23.37 2.77 -5.71
C THR A 254 22.34 2.11 -6.60
N SER A 255 21.04 2.48 -6.47
CA SER A 255 19.95 1.87 -7.21
C SER A 255 19.27 2.87 -8.14
N ASN A 256 18.83 2.38 -9.30
CA ASN A 256 18.11 3.15 -10.31
C ASN A 256 17.29 2.21 -11.21
N HIS A 257 16.49 2.76 -12.14
CA HIS A 257 15.66 1.94 -13.03
C HIS A 257 16.46 0.97 -13.92
N LYS A 258 17.70 1.29 -14.28
CA LYS A 258 18.54 0.44 -15.13
C LYS A 258 19.03 -0.80 -14.38
N ASN A 259 19.39 -0.65 -13.09
CA ASN A 259 19.90 -1.75 -12.28
C ASN A 259 18.85 -2.45 -11.40
N ALA A 260 17.58 -2.04 -11.44
CA ALA A 260 16.48 -2.67 -10.71
C ALA A 260 16.23 -4.15 -11.12
N THR A 261 16.78 -4.59 -12.24
CA THR A 261 16.75 -5.99 -12.72
C THR A 261 18.03 -6.77 -12.45
N SER A 262 19.03 -6.14 -11.82
CA SER A 262 20.34 -6.75 -11.58
C SER A 262 20.29 -7.86 -10.51
N ASN A 263 21.22 -8.80 -10.59
CA ASN A 263 21.36 -9.86 -9.58
C ASN A 263 21.58 -9.31 -8.17
N ASN A 264 22.29 -8.20 -8.02
CA ASN A 264 22.50 -7.56 -6.72
C ASN A 264 21.21 -7.00 -6.15
N PHE A 265 20.40 -6.33 -6.97
CA PHE A 265 19.10 -5.82 -6.57
C PHE A 265 18.15 -6.96 -6.16
N VAL A 266 18.12 -8.04 -6.95
CA VAL A 266 17.35 -9.26 -6.64
C VAL A 266 17.81 -9.88 -5.33
N LYS A 267 19.11 -10.00 -5.08
CA LYS A 267 19.69 -10.54 -3.83
C LYS A 267 19.23 -9.70 -2.62
N GLN A 268 19.30 -8.38 -2.71
CA GLN A 268 18.84 -7.47 -1.66
C GLN A 268 17.33 -7.61 -1.41
N SER A 269 16.51 -7.69 -2.46
CA SER A 269 15.06 -7.87 -2.38
C SER A 269 14.70 -9.19 -1.68
N LYS A 270 15.39 -10.29 -2.02
CA LYS A 270 15.22 -11.60 -1.35
C LYS A 270 15.55 -11.53 0.13
N ASN A 271 16.70 -10.95 0.49
CA ASN A 271 17.13 -10.81 1.87
C ASN A 271 16.14 -9.95 2.69
N THR A 272 15.61 -8.90 2.08
CA THR A 272 14.58 -8.07 2.69
C THR A 272 13.32 -8.87 2.97
N LEU A 273 12.83 -9.66 2.02
CA LEU A 273 11.64 -10.50 2.20
C LEU A 273 11.87 -11.57 3.28
N ILE A 274 13.03 -12.24 3.29
CA ILE A 274 13.40 -13.21 4.34
C ILE A 274 13.28 -12.55 5.71
N ASN A 275 13.93 -11.40 5.89
CA ASN A 275 13.90 -10.67 7.16
C ASN A 275 12.47 -10.27 7.56
N GLN A 276 11.63 -9.87 6.59
CA GLN A 276 10.23 -9.50 6.84
C GLN A 276 9.40 -10.68 7.33
N VAL A 277 9.41 -11.83 6.63
CA VAL A 277 8.57 -12.98 6.99
C VAL A 277 9.07 -13.75 8.23
N GLU A 278 10.34 -13.60 8.59
CA GLU A 278 10.89 -14.13 9.85
C GLU A 278 10.54 -13.26 11.06
N ASN A 279 10.34 -11.96 10.85
CA ASN A 279 10.06 -10.99 11.89
C ASN A 279 8.64 -10.44 11.77
N CYS A 280 7.67 -11.26 12.18
CA CYS A 280 6.25 -10.91 12.27
C CYS A 280 5.57 -11.77 13.34
N ALA A 281 4.33 -11.43 13.70
CA ALA A 281 3.52 -12.18 14.66
C ALA A 281 2.71 -13.31 14.00
N GLY A 282 2.40 -13.16 12.70
CA GLY A 282 1.58 -14.12 11.96
C GLY A 282 1.18 -13.59 10.59
N PHE A 283 0.27 -14.36 9.97
CA PHE A 283 -0.39 -13.97 8.73
C PHE A 283 -1.91 -13.95 8.91
N PHE A 284 -2.56 -12.90 8.40
CA PHE A 284 -3.97 -13.00 8.06
C PHE A 284 -4.10 -13.39 6.58
N VAL A 285 -5.08 -14.22 6.30
CA VAL A 285 -5.45 -14.65 4.96
C VAL A 285 -6.89 -14.26 4.72
N ILE A 286 -7.17 -13.64 3.59
CA ILE A 286 -8.52 -13.27 3.15
C ILE A 286 -8.84 -14.09 1.91
N THR A 287 -9.98 -14.79 1.93
CA THR A 287 -10.48 -15.59 0.79
C THR A 287 -11.71 -14.94 0.16
N GLY A 288 -11.99 -15.31 -1.07
CA GLY A 288 -13.16 -14.83 -1.83
C GLY A 288 -13.22 -15.48 -3.20
N GLU A 289 -14.38 -15.44 -3.83
CA GLU A 289 -14.61 -15.98 -5.16
C GLU A 289 -13.81 -15.26 -6.26
N GLN A 290 -13.61 -15.94 -7.40
CA GLN A 290 -12.81 -15.47 -8.55
C GLN A 290 -13.67 -14.78 -9.60
N ASN A 291 -14.24 -13.63 -9.27
CA ASN A 291 -14.92 -12.77 -10.25
C ASN A 291 -14.80 -11.30 -9.86
N ILE A 292 -15.06 -10.41 -10.81
CA ILE A 292 -14.84 -8.96 -10.67
C ILE A 292 -15.59 -8.38 -9.47
N SER A 293 -16.88 -8.66 -9.33
CA SER A 293 -17.69 -8.10 -8.24
C SER A 293 -17.19 -8.57 -6.87
N LYS A 294 -16.76 -9.82 -6.77
CA LYS A 294 -16.22 -10.38 -5.53
C LYS A 294 -14.81 -9.87 -5.24
N TRP A 295 -13.97 -9.60 -6.24
CA TRP A 295 -12.68 -8.94 -6.02
C TRP A 295 -12.86 -7.52 -5.49
N ILE A 296 -13.84 -6.76 -6.00
CA ILE A 296 -14.19 -5.44 -5.45
C ILE A 296 -14.64 -5.59 -3.98
N ALA A 297 -15.54 -6.53 -3.68
CA ALA A 297 -16.01 -6.79 -2.32
C ALA A 297 -14.88 -7.22 -1.36
N VAL A 298 -13.92 -8.05 -1.83
CA VAL A 298 -12.70 -8.38 -1.08
C VAL A 298 -11.89 -7.12 -0.80
N GLY A 299 -11.78 -6.19 -1.75
CA GLY A 299 -11.10 -4.91 -1.58
C GLY A 299 -11.76 -4.05 -0.51
N GLU A 300 -13.09 -3.89 -0.57
CA GLU A 300 -13.87 -3.16 0.44
C GLU A 300 -13.68 -3.77 1.85
N LYS A 301 -13.80 -5.09 1.95
CA LYS A 301 -13.60 -5.83 3.19
C LYS A 301 -12.17 -5.66 3.74
N SER A 302 -11.16 -5.84 2.89
CA SER A 302 -9.76 -5.76 3.31
C SER A 302 -9.37 -4.37 3.75
N GLN A 303 -9.90 -3.31 3.14
CA GLN A 303 -9.68 -1.93 3.57
C GLN A 303 -10.33 -1.66 4.93
N ALA A 304 -11.56 -2.14 5.15
CA ALA A 304 -12.24 -2.02 6.44
C ALA A 304 -11.49 -2.78 7.55
N PHE A 305 -11.07 -4.03 7.25
CA PHE A 305 -10.23 -4.84 8.12
C PHE A 305 -8.91 -4.12 8.48
N TRP A 306 -8.27 -3.49 7.49
CA TRP A 306 -7.02 -2.77 7.72
C TRP A 306 -7.21 -1.55 8.63
N TYR A 307 -8.33 -0.85 8.53
CA TYR A 307 -8.65 0.23 9.48
C TYR A 307 -8.78 -0.28 10.92
N ASP A 308 -9.34 -1.47 11.12
CA ASP A 308 -9.39 -2.09 12.45
C ASP A 308 -8.00 -2.54 12.91
N CYS A 309 -7.13 -2.98 12.02
CA CYS A 309 -5.72 -3.21 12.34
C CYS A 309 -5.04 -1.91 12.82
N VAL A 310 -5.27 -0.77 12.14
CA VAL A 310 -4.75 0.55 12.54
C VAL A 310 -5.24 0.92 13.95
N ARG A 311 -6.53 0.74 14.24
CA ARG A 311 -7.11 1.02 15.59
C ARG A 311 -6.46 0.21 16.69
N ASN A 312 -5.95 -0.97 16.36
CA ASN A 312 -5.27 -1.87 17.28
C ASN A 312 -3.74 -1.80 17.20
N ASN A 313 -3.18 -0.80 16.51
CA ASN A 313 -1.73 -0.63 16.27
C ASN A 313 -1.06 -1.85 15.63
N ILE A 314 -1.80 -2.63 14.84
CA ILE A 314 -1.28 -3.79 14.10
C ILE A 314 -0.78 -3.31 12.75
N ALA A 315 0.53 -3.41 12.55
CA ALA A 315 1.17 -3.14 11.26
C ALA A 315 0.86 -4.28 10.27
N VAL A 316 0.65 -3.91 9.01
CA VAL A 316 0.21 -4.83 7.96
C VAL A 316 1.07 -4.65 6.71
N GLN A 317 1.47 -5.77 6.10
CA GLN A 317 2.11 -5.81 4.78
C GLN A 317 1.52 -6.95 3.95
N PRO A 318 0.94 -6.69 2.77
CA PRO A 318 0.59 -7.73 1.81
C PRO A 318 1.84 -8.47 1.31
N ILE A 319 1.72 -9.81 1.20
CA ILE A 319 2.72 -10.71 0.59
C ILE A 319 2.01 -11.51 -0.48
N SER A 320 2.19 -11.16 -1.75
CA SER A 320 1.32 -11.60 -2.84
C SER A 320 1.91 -12.71 -3.73
N ALA A 321 3.22 -12.95 -3.69
CA ALA A 321 3.91 -13.87 -4.60
C ALA A 321 3.26 -15.26 -4.74
N MET A 322 2.75 -15.86 -3.66
CA MET A 322 2.06 -17.16 -3.72
C MET A 322 0.72 -17.09 -4.47
N ILE A 323 0.11 -15.91 -4.51
CA ILE A 323 -1.18 -15.69 -5.19
C ILE A 323 -0.94 -15.36 -6.68
N GLU A 324 0.12 -14.62 -6.97
CA GLU A 324 0.47 -14.17 -8.31
C GLU A 324 1.08 -15.28 -9.18
N ILE A 325 1.74 -16.28 -8.58
CA ILE A 325 2.33 -17.42 -9.31
C ILE A 325 1.33 -18.57 -9.41
N PRO A 326 0.84 -18.93 -10.62
CA PRO A 326 -0.23 -19.92 -10.82
C PRO A 326 0.04 -21.27 -10.15
N SER A 327 1.27 -21.79 -10.23
CA SER A 327 1.64 -23.08 -9.64
C SER A 327 1.58 -23.13 -8.10
N TYR A 328 1.63 -21.96 -7.44
CA TYR A 328 1.42 -21.86 -6.01
C TYR A 328 -0.04 -21.55 -5.68
N ASN A 329 -0.68 -20.66 -6.43
CA ASN A 329 -2.07 -20.27 -6.22
C ASN A 329 -3.03 -21.46 -6.28
N GLN A 330 -2.90 -22.33 -7.30
CA GLN A 330 -3.74 -23.51 -7.48
C GLN A 330 -3.77 -24.44 -6.25
N LYS A 331 -2.65 -24.55 -5.54
CA LYS A 331 -2.50 -25.41 -4.35
C LYS A 331 -2.83 -24.70 -3.04
N LEU A 332 -2.88 -23.37 -3.05
CA LEU A 332 -2.95 -22.55 -1.85
C LEU A 332 -4.28 -22.76 -1.11
N GLN A 333 -5.40 -22.71 -1.82
CA GLN A 333 -6.74 -22.95 -1.26
C GLN A 333 -6.83 -24.31 -0.61
N GLN A 334 -6.42 -25.37 -1.31
CA GLN A 334 -6.45 -26.76 -0.82
C GLN A 334 -5.56 -26.96 0.40
N ASN A 335 -4.31 -26.48 0.34
CA ASN A 335 -3.37 -26.62 1.46
C ASN A 335 -3.78 -25.84 2.71
N LEU A 336 -4.62 -24.82 2.57
CA LEU A 336 -5.20 -24.09 3.69
C LEU A 336 -6.56 -24.65 4.14
N GLY A 337 -7.11 -25.67 3.46
CA GLY A 337 -8.43 -26.22 3.74
C GLY A 337 -9.55 -25.19 3.66
N LYS A 338 -9.52 -24.32 2.61
CA LYS A 338 -10.52 -23.27 2.45
C LYS A 338 -11.49 -23.58 1.32
N SER A 339 -12.75 -23.16 1.50
CA SER A 339 -13.81 -23.31 0.50
C SER A 339 -13.66 -22.35 -0.67
N GLN A 340 -12.98 -21.20 -0.45
CA GLN A 340 -12.79 -20.15 -1.45
C GLN A 340 -11.29 -19.89 -1.70
N PRO A 341 -10.93 -19.46 -2.93
CA PRO A 341 -9.57 -19.06 -3.26
C PRO A 341 -9.01 -17.96 -2.36
N VAL A 342 -7.72 -18.03 -2.11
CA VAL A 342 -7.00 -16.98 -1.35
C VAL A 342 -6.85 -15.74 -2.23
N GLN A 343 -7.28 -14.60 -1.70
CA GLN A 343 -7.19 -13.31 -2.38
C GLN A 343 -6.08 -12.44 -1.83
N LEU A 344 -5.82 -12.49 -0.51
CA LEU A 344 -4.76 -11.73 0.14
C LEU A 344 -4.07 -12.57 1.22
N ILE A 345 -2.75 -12.41 1.32
CA ILE A 345 -1.93 -12.86 2.45
C ILE A 345 -1.30 -11.61 3.05
N LEU A 346 -1.60 -11.34 4.31
CA LEU A 346 -1.19 -10.14 5.03
C LEU A 346 -0.24 -10.53 6.16
N ARG A 347 1.03 -10.17 6.06
CA ARG A 347 1.98 -10.25 7.16
C ARG A 347 1.60 -9.21 8.20
N VAL A 348 1.55 -9.60 9.47
CA VAL A 348 1.11 -8.72 10.56
C VAL A 348 1.97 -8.84 11.81
N GLY A 349 1.97 -7.77 12.60
CA GLY A 349 2.69 -7.69 13.87
C GLY A 349 2.66 -6.28 14.46
N TYR A 350 3.33 -6.11 15.59
CA TYR A 350 3.52 -4.81 16.20
C TYR A 350 4.83 -4.17 15.74
N VAL A 351 4.88 -2.86 15.75
CA VAL A 351 6.08 -2.03 15.51
C VAL A 351 6.28 -1.10 16.72
N ASN A 352 7.50 -0.61 16.93
CA ASN A 352 7.80 0.28 18.05
C ASN A 352 7.01 1.60 17.99
N SER A 353 6.81 2.11 16.77
CA SER A 353 5.96 3.26 16.48
C SER A 353 5.19 2.98 15.20
N TYR A 354 3.86 3.12 15.23
CA TYR A 354 3.02 2.86 14.06
C TYR A 354 3.41 3.78 12.88
N GLY A 355 3.80 5.01 13.18
CA GLY A 355 4.25 5.97 12.17
C GLY A 355 3.10 6.62 11.40
N LYS A 356 3.48 7.38 10.38
CA LYS A 356 2.56 8.06 9.46
C LYS A 356 2.64 7.40 8.09
N ASN A 357 1.60 7.57 7.27
CA ASN A 357 1.66 7.21 5.87
C ASN A 357 2.60 8.19 5.14
N VAL A 358 3.64 7.66 4.52
CA VAL A 358 4.65 8.43 3.76
C VAL A 358 4.54 8.18 2.25
N GLY A 359 3.51 7.44 1.84
CA GLY A 359 3.31 7.12 0.43
C GLY A 359 2.82 8.32 -0.37
N PRO A 360 3.40 8.60 -1.54
CA PRO A 360 2.95 9.66 -2.42
C PRO A 360 1.50 9.42 -2.88
N ARG A 361 0.78 10.51 -3.13
CA ARG A 361 -0.60 10.50 -3.66
C ARG A 361 -0.70 11.45 -4.82
N ARG A 362 -1.40 11.00 -5.87
CA ARG A 362 -1.71 11.84 -7.04
C ARG A 362 -2.57 13.03 -6.64
N ASN A 363 -2.36 14.17 -7.29
CA ASN A 363 -3.24 15.31 -7.12
C ASN A 363 -4.67 14.95 -7.55
N LEU A 364 -5.66 15.55 -6.90
CA LEU A 364 -7.08 15.32 -7.22
C LEU A 364 -7.36 15.58 -8.71
N LYS A 365 -6.84 16.68 -9.26
CA LYS A 365 -6.99 17.05 -10.69
C LYS A 365 -6.47 16.01 -11.68
N ASP A 366 -5.57 15.11 -11.26
CA ASP A 366 -4.97 14.09 -12.14
C ASP A 366 -5.86 12.86 -12.34
N TYR A 367 -6.89 12.71 -11.52
CA TYR A 367 -7.78 11.56 -11.58
C TYR A 367 -9.26 11.88 -11.37
N ILE A 368 -9.60 13.11 -11.03
CA ILE A 368 -10.98 13.56 -10.88
C ILE A 368 -11.35 14.48 -12.04
N THR A 369 -12.47 14.17 -12.70
CA THR A 369 -13.11 15.03 -13.68
C THR A 369 -14.41 15.54 -13.08
N VAL A 370 -14.60 16.85 -13.04
CA VAL A 370 -15.83 17.47 -12.55
C VAL A 370 -16.73 17.77 -13.74
N LYS A 371 -17.95 17.28 -13.71
CA LYS A 371 -18.98 17.60 -14.70
C LYS A 371 -19.50 19.03 -14.44
N LYS A 372 -19.46 19.84 -15.46
CA LYS A 372 -19.95 21.24 -15.45
C LYS A 372 -21.47 21.33 -15.45
#